data_a7c3633c761c0bfb85e2de6f0cd476fe
#
_entry.id   a7c3633c761c0bfb85e2de6f0cd476fe
#
_cell.length_a   1.000
_cell.length_b   1.000
_cell.length_c   1.000
_cell.angle_alpha   90.00
_cell.angle_beta   90.00
_cell.angle_gamma   90.00
#
_symmetry.space_group_name_H-M   'P 1'
#
loop_
_entity.id
_entity.type
_entity.pdbx_description
1 polymer ?
#
loop_
_entity_poly.entity_id
_entity_poly.type
_entity_poly.pdbx_seq_one_letter_code
_entity_poly.pdbx_strand_id
1 'polypeptide(L)'
;MLPESSYFQFTPDLKICRLLNGMWQVSGAHGRIDPNRAIAMMGDYLQAGYTTWDLADHYGPAEDFIGEFRRHLKSQGGDAAANQIQAFTKWVPRPAPMTRQIVEENINISLRRMDTPTLDLMQFHWWDYGDRGYLDALKYMAELQQEGKIRHLALTNFDTEHLQIIVEQGIKIVSNQVQYSLVDRRPAVAMAQFCDQHNIKLFTYGTLCGGFLADKYVGAKEPGRWSGIETVSQRKYKQMIDAWGGWGLFQELLQTLKAIAQK
;
A
#
# COMPACT_ATOMS: atom_id res chain seq x y z
N MET A 1 -4.74 -2.12 23.13
CA MET A 1 -4.83 -0.96 22.20
C MET A 1 -3.43 -0.42 21.96
N LEU A 2 -3.16 0.01 20.74
CA LEU A 2 -1.89 0.62 20.38
C LEU A 2 -1.72 1.98 21.08
N PRO A 3 -0.46 2.39 21.42
CA PRO A 3 -0.18 3.73 21.97
C PRO A 3 -0.54 4.81 20.95
N GLU A 4 -0.84 6.03 21.41
CA GLU A 4 -1.23 7.16 20.56
C GLU A 4 -0.19 7.48 19.49
N SER A 5 1.10 7.28 19.79
CA SER A 5 2.21 7.45 18.84
C SER A 5 2.15 6.51 17.63
N SER A 6 1.35 5.45 17.69
CA SER A 6 1.08 4.53 16.56
C SER A 6 0.15 5.11 15.51
N TYR A 7 -0.47 6.25 15.79
CA TYR A 7 -1.36 6.93 14.87
C TYR A 7 -0.72 8.19 14.30
N PHE A 8 -1.25 8.65 13.18
CA PHE A 8 -0.76 9.81 12.47
C PHE A 8 -1.92 10.59 11.83
N GLN A 9 -1.95 11.91 12.03
CA GLN A 9 -2.86 12.78 11.31
C GLN A 9 -2.37 12.93 9.88
N PHE A 10 -2.93 12.12 8.98
CA PHE A 10 -2.46 11.98 7.61
C PHE A 10 -2.90 13.18 6.74
N THR A 11 -4.16 13.53 6.84
CA THR A 11 -4.75 14.78 6.31
C THR A 11 -5.54 15.46 7.42
N PRO A 12 -6.01 16.72 7.28
CA PRO A 12 -6.78 17.39 8.33
C PRO A 12 -8.01 16.61 8.80
N ASP A 13 -8.58 15.78 7.93
CA ASP A 13 -9.82 15.04 8.13
C ASP A 13 -9.62 13.52 8.26
N LEU A 14 -8.37 13.02 8.17
CA LEU A 14 -8.09 11.58 8.18
C LEU A 14 -6.91 11.24 9.10
N LYS A 15 -7.19 10.58 10.21
CA LYS A 15 -6.21 9.98 11.12
C LYS A 15 -6.06 8.50 10.80
N ILE A 16 -4.85 7.99 10.68
CA ILE A 16 -4.53 6.63 10.29
C ILE A 16 -3.59 5.94 11.27
N CYS A 17 -3.58 4.62 11.28
CA CYS A 17 -2.50 3.86 11.89
C CYS A 17 -1.23 4.01 11.03
N ARG A 18 -0.06 4.19 11.68
CA ARG A 18 1.24 4.25 10.98
C ARG A 18 1.63 2.94 10.32
N LEU A 19 1.12 1.81 10.85
CA LEU A 19 1.25 0.49 10.24
C LEU A 19 -0.06 0.15 9.54
N LEU A 20 0.00 0.04 8.22
CA LEU A 20 -1.14 -0.34 7.39
C LEU A 20 -1.18 -1.86 7.24
N ASN A 21 -2.37 -2.45 7.37
CA ASN A 21 -2.61 -3.87 7.14
C ASN A 21 -2.60 -4.14 5.63
N GLY A 22 -1.46 -4.60 5.09
CA GLY A 22 -1.34 -4.92 3.67
C GLY A 22 -2.11 -6.18 3.30
N MET A 23 -2.92 -6.12 2.23
CA MET A 23 -3.75 -7.24 1.77
C MET A 23 -3.21 -7.95 0.52
N TRP A 24 -1.95 -7.70 0.14
CA TRP A 24 -1.32 -8.45 -0.96
C TRP A 24 -1.35 -9.97 -0.74
N GLN A 25 -1.26 -10.43 0.51
CA GLN A 25 -1.26 -11.84 0.87
C GLN A 25 -2.58 -12.54 0.55
N VAL A 26 -3.68 -11.81 0.43
CA VAL A 26 -4.98 -12.41 0.07
C VAL A 26 -5.21 -12.49 -1.44
N SER A 27 -4.27 -12.03 -2.26
CA SER A 27 -4.35 -12.06 -3.74
C SER A 27 -4.37 -13.46 -4.36
N GLY A 28 -4.19 -14.52 -3.54
CA GLY A 28 -4.03 -15.90 -4.01
C GLY A 28 -2.58 -16.30 -4.30
N ALA A 29 -1.65 -15.34 -4.38
CA ALA A 29 -0.22 -15.62 -4.58
C ALA A 29 0.46 -16.27 -3.36
N HIS A 30 -0.22 -16.31 -2.22
CA HIS A 30 0.27 -16.87 -0.94
C HIS A 30 -0.60 -18.03 -0.42
N GLY A 31 -1.42 -18.63 -1.30
CA GLY A 31 -2.32 -19.72 -0.96
C GLY A 31 -3.79 -19.30 -0.85
N ARG A 32 -4.66 -20.28 -0.54
CA ARG A 32 -6.10 -20.04 -0.35
C ARG A 32 -6.37 -19.47 1.03
N ILE A 33 -7.25 -18.48 1.08
CA ILE A 33 -7.74 -17.89 2.33
C ILE A 33 -9.23 -18.23 2.47
N ASP A 34 -9.60 -18.73 3.64
CA ASP A 34 -10.99 -18.89 4.04
C ASP A 34 -11.59 -17.50 4.33
N PRO A 35 -12.68 -17.09 3.66
CA PRO A 35 -13.28 -15.77 3.85
C PRO A 35 -13.71 -15.51 5.30
N ASN A 36 -14.34 -16.50 5.96
CA ASN A 36 -14.81 -16.34 7.34
C ASN A 36 -13.64 -16.10 8.30
N ARG A 37 -12.54 -16.84 8.09
CA ARG A 37 -11.31 -16.66 8.87
C ARG A 37 -10.68 -15.30 8.59
N ALA A 38 -10.69 -14.83 7.34
CA ALA A 38 -10.18 -13.50 6.99
C ALA A 38 -10.95 -12.40 7.74
N ILE A 39 -12.27 -12.43 7.73
CA ILE A 39 -13.13 -11.46 8.43
C ILE A 39 -12.89 -11.51 9.95
N ALA A 40 -12.78 -12.69 10.55
CA ALA A 40 -12.47 -12.82 11.97
C ALA A 40 -11.11 -12.20 12.31
N MET A 41 -10.06 -12.49 11.52
CA MET A 41 -8.73 -11.90 11.70
C MET A 41 -8.74 -10.38 11.52
N MET A 42 -9.53 -9.84 10.59
CA MET A 42 -9.69 -8.38 10.45
C MET A 42 -10.30 -7.77 11.71
N GLY A 43 -11.24 -8.47 12.36
CA GLY A 43 -11.79 -8.10 13.66
C GLY A 43 -10.72 -8.04 14.75
N ASP A 44 -9.86 -9.06 14.84
CA ASP A 44 -8.74 -9.11 15.79
C ASP A 44 -7.77 -7.95 15.59
N TYR A 45 -7.41 -7.62 14.34
CA TYR A 45 -6.56 -6.46 14.02
C TYR A 45 -7.22 -5.14 14.45
N LEU A 46 -8.51 -4.97 14.16
CA LEU A 46 -9.26 -3.77 14.57
C LEU A 46 -9.28 -3.62 16.09
N GLN A 47 -9.57 -4.70 16.83
CA GLN A 47 -9.56 -4.70 18.30
C GLN A 47 -8.18 -4.38 18.86
N ALA A 48 -7.12 -4.83 18.21
CA ALA A 48 -5.74 -4.49 18.57
C ALA A 48 -5.37 -3.02 18.27
N GLY A 49 -6.19 -2.30 17.48
CA GLY A 49 -5.99 -0.89 17.13
C GLY A 49 -5.44 -0.65 15.72
N TYR A 50 -5.28 -1.69 14.89
CA TYR A 50 -4.87 -1.55 13.49
C TYR A 50 -6.09 -1.24 12.63
N THR A 51 -6.37 0.03 12.43
CA THR A 51 -7.61 0.51 11.79
C THR A 51 -7.50 0.74 10.29
N THR A 52 -6.29 0.68 9.70
CA THR A 52 -6.04 1.08 8.32
C THR A 52 -5.57 -0.09 7.48
N TRP A 53 -6.25 -0.34 6.35
CA TRP A 53 -5.94 -1.40 5.38
C TRP A 53 -5.41 -0.83 4.08
N ASP A 54 -4.42 -1.51 3.47
CA ASP A 54 -3.87 -1.21 2.16
C ASP A 54 -4.12 -2.38 1.20
N LEU A 55 -4.86 -2.12 0.13
CA LEU A 55 -5.31 -3.11 -0.82
C LEU A 55 -5.18 -2.61 -2.28
N ALA A 56 -5.69 -3.37 -3.24
CA ALA A 56 -5.77 -2.98 -4.64
C ALA A 56 -6.88 -3.74 -5.36
N ASP A 57 -7.33 -3.19 -6.48
CA ASP A 57 -8.33 -3.76 -7.38
C ASP A 57 -8.01 -5.18 -7.87
N HIS A 58 -6.70 -5.48 -8.01
CA HIS A 58 -6.18 -6.76 -8.49
C HIS A 58 -5.62 -7.68 -7.38
N TYR A 59 -5.84 -7.37 -6.10
CA TYR A 59 -5.44 -8.25 -4.99
C TYR A 59 -6.50 -9.33 -4.70
N GLY A 60 -7.00 -9.99 -5.75
CA GLY A 60 -8.03 -11.02 -5.62
C GLY A 60 -9.27 -10.49 -4.89
N PRO A 61 -9.71 -11.11 -3.78
CA PRO A 61 -10.92 -10.72 -3.05
C PRO A 61 -10.70 -9.59 -2.03
N ALA A 62 -9.57 -8.88 -2.04
CA ALA A 62 -9.24 -7.92 -0.98
C ALA A 62 -10.30 -6.82 -0.80
N GLU A 63 -10.81 -6.24 -1.89
CA GLU A 63 -11.87 -5.24 -1.83
C GLU A 63 -13.20 -5.82 -1.33
N ASP A 64 -13.52 -7.06 -1.75
CA ASP A 64 -14.73 -7.76 -1.31
C ASP A 64 -14.66 -8.09 0.19
N PHE A 65 -13.48 -8.46 0.72
CA PHE A 65 -13.28 -8.67 2.16
C PHE A 65 -13.48 -7.39 2.97
N ILE A 66 -13.04 -6.25 2.48
CA ILE A 66 -13.34 -4.95 3.13
C ILE A 66 -14.84 -4.68 3.14
N GLY A 67 -15.54 -4.92 2.04
CA GLY A 67 -16.99 -4.73 1.98
C GLY A 67 -17.73 -5.68 2.92
N GLU A 68 -17.34 -6.94 2.96
CA GLU A 68 -17.94 -7.93 3.88
C GLU A 68 -17.66 -7.56 5.34
N PHE A 69 -16.44 -7.12 5.65
CA PHE A 69 -16.08 -6.70 7.00
C PHE A 69 -16.84 -5.44 7.41
N ARG A 70 -17.05 -4.46 6.52
CA ARG A 70 -17.91 -3.30 6.79
C ARG A 70 -19.33 -3.70 7.08
N ARG A 71 -19.93 -4.61 6.30
CA ARG A 71 -21.29 -5.13 6.56
C ARG A 71 -21.36 -5.85 7.91
N HIS A 72 -20.34 -6.65 8.23
CA HIS A 72 -20.25 -7.32 9.53
C HIS A 72 -20.21 -6.31 10.68
N LEU A 73 -19.34 -5.30 10.64
CA LEU A 73 -19.26 -4.23 11.64
C LEU A 73 -20.58 -3.45 11.75
N LYS A 74 -21.19 -3.13 10.61
CA LYS A 74 -22.46 -2.42 10.56
C LYS A 74 -23.59 -3.23 11.24
N SER A 75 -23.62 -4.54 11.10
CA SER A 75 -24.59 -5.40 11.78
C SER A 75 -24.40 -5.43 13.29
N GLN A 76 -23.22 -5.14 13.80
CA GLN A 76 -22.90 -5.14 15.24
C GLN A 76 -23.11 -3.78 15.90
N GLY A 77 -22.80 -2.68 15.22
CA GLY A 77 -22.77 -1.33 15.81
C GLY A 77 -23.15 -0.19 14.86
N GLY A 78 -23.87 -0.51 13.78
CA GLY A 78 -24.31 0.48 12.80
C GLY A 78 -23.15 1.12 12.00
N ASP A 79 -23.46 2.24 11.35
CA ASP A 79 -22.47 2.96 10.53
C ASP A 79 -21.26 3.44 11.35
N ALA A 80 -21.45 3.77 12.63
CA ALA A 80 -20.35 4.17 13.50
C ALA A 80 -19.30 3.08 13.67
N ALA A 81 -19.70 1.80 13.74
CA ALA A 81 -18.75 0.67 13.79
C ALA A 81 -18.04 0.47 12.45
N ALA A 82 -18.76 0.53 11.33
CA ALA A 82 -18.17 0.40 9.99
C ALA A 82 -17.19 1.54 9.65
N ASN A 83 -17.40 2.73 10.20
CA ASN A 83 -16.54 3.91 9.99
C ASN A 83 -15.26 3.89 10.85
N GLN A 84 -15.06 2.89 11.71
CA GLN A 84 -13.81 2.73 12.46
C GLN A 84 -12.64 2.30 11.58
N ILE A 85 -12.92 1.74 10.40
CA ILE A 85 -11.89 1.28 9.49
C ILE A 85 -11.66 2.29 8.35
N GLN A 86 -10.40 2.46 7.96
CA GLN A 86 -9.97 3.15 6.76
C GLN A 86 -9.43 2.11 5.77
N ALA A 87 -9.84 2.21 4.52
CA ALA A 87 -9.42 1.25 3.50
C ALA A 87 -8.92 1.98 2.25
N PHE A 88 -7.64 1.81 1.95
CA PHE A 88 -6.91 2.45 0.88
C PHE A 88 -6.75 1.46 -0.26
N THR A 89 -7.52 1.66 -1.34
CA THR A 89 -7.39 0.79 -2.51
C THR A 89 -6.50 1.42 -3.58
N LYS A 90 -6.12 0.59 -4.56
CA LYS A 90 -5.34 1.01 -5.73
C LYS A 90 -6.10 0.66 -6.98
N TRP A 91 -6.03 1.55 -7.96
CA TRP A 91 -6.40 1.25 -9.32
C TRP A 91 -5.14 1.12 -10.18
N VAL A 92 -5.00 -0.03 -10.84
CA VAL A 92 -3.80 -0.41 -11.60
C VAL A 92 -4.20 -0.79 -13.03
N PRO A 93 -4.64 0.18 -13.86
CA PRO A 93 -5.04 -0.08 -15.21
C PRO A 93 -3.86 -0.48 -16.10
N ARG A 94 -4.17 -1.12 -17.21
CA ARG A 94 -3.21 -1.20 -18.32
C ARG A 94 -3.14 0.16 -19.01
N PRO A 95 -1.94 0.63 -19.42
CA PRO A 95 -1.81 1.85 -20.19
C PRO A 95 -2.66 1.82 -21.44
N ALA A 96 -3.52 2.82 -21.60
CA ALA A 96 -4.41 3.01 -22.72
C ALA A 96 -4.96 4.45 -22.68
N PRO A 97 -5.56 4.97 -23.75
CA PRO A 97 -6.29 6.22 -23.70
C PRO A 97 -7.37 6.19 -22.62
N MET A 98 -7.30 7.13 -21.67
CA MET A 98 -8.24 7.20 -20.56
C MET A 98 -9.37 8.15 -20.87
N THR A 99 -10.60 7.67 -20.69
CA THR A 99 -11.82 8.49 -20.74
C THR A 99 -12.44 8.61 -19.37
N ARG A 100 -13.24 9.64 -19.15
CA ARG A 100 -14.02 9.80 -17.92
C ARG A 100 -14.83 8.55 -17.60
N GLN A 101 -15.46 7.95 -18.59
CA GLN A 101 -16.28 6.74 -18.43
C GLN A 101 -15.46 5.57 -17.90
N ILE A 102 -14.28 5.29 -18.50
CA ILE A 102 -13.39 4.20 -18.05
C ILE A 102 -12.99 4.39 -16.60
N VAL A 103 -12.57 5.60 -16.23
CA VAL A 103 -12.16 5.90 -14.85
C VAL A 103 -13.33 5.71 -13.90
N GLU A 104 -14.48 6.30 -14.18
CA GLU A 104 -15.66 6.23 -13.34
C GLU A 104 -16.19 4.80 -13.16
N GLU A 105 -16.21 3.99 -14.21
CA GLU A 105 -16.63 2.58 -14.14
C GLU A 105 -15.75 1.78 -13.19
N ASN A 106 -14.42 1.97 -13.24
CA ASN A 106 -13.48 1.29 -12.35
C ASN A 106 -13.61 1.77 -10.90
N ILE A 107 -13.73 3.06 -10.66
CA ILE A 107 -13.98 3.60 -9.31
C ILE A 107 -15.30 3.06 -8.76
N ASN A 108 -16.35 3.01 -9.55
CA ASN A 108 -17.63 2.45 -9.14
C ASN A 108 -17.57 0.94 -8.82
N ILE A 109 -16.65 0.18 -9.45
CA ILE A 109 -16.40 -1.23 -9.09
C ILE A 109 -15.83 -1.30 -7.66
N SER A 110 -14.79 -0.52 -7.36
CA SER A 110 -14.19 -0.49 -6.02
C SER A 110 -15.18 -0.05 -4.95
N LEU A 111 -15.99 0.98 -5.22
CA LEU A 111 -17.05 1.45 -4.31
C LEU A 111 -18.04 0.33 -3.96
N ARG A 112 -18.50 -0.42 -4.98
CA ARG A 112 -19.43 -1.53 -4.76
C ARG A 112 -18.80 -2.69 -3.99
N ARG A 113 -17.58 -3.11 -4.35
CA ARG A 113 -16.88 -4.20 -3.69
C ARG A 113 -16.62 -3.87 -2.21
N MET A 114 -16.18 -2.64 -1.94
CA MET A 114 -15.84 -2.20 -0.60
C MET A 114 -17.04 -1.75 0.24
N ASP A 115 -18.27 -1.83 -0.30
CA ASP A 115 -19.52 -1.43 0.36
C ASP A 115 -19.44 -0.04 0.99
N THR A 116 -19.07 0.95 0.18
CA THR A 116 -18.89 2.35 0.63
C THR A 116 -19.34 3.34 -0.45
N PRO A 117 -19.93 4.46 -0.08
CA PRO A 117 -20.26 5.53 -1.04
C PRO A 117 -19.04 6.37 -1.44
N THR A 118 -17.96 6.33 -0.66
CA THR A 118 -16.75 7.12 -0.87
C THR A 118 -15.51 6.29 -0.53
N LEU A 119 -14.51 6.27 -1.41
CA LEU A 119 -13.20 5.68 -1.12
C LEU A 119 -12.39 6.63 -0.22
N ASP A 120 -11.87 6.13 0.90
CA ASP A 120 -11.03 6.92 1.82
C ASP A 120 -9.78 7.46 1.14
N LEU A 121 -9.10 6.60 0.38
CA LEU A 121 -7.93 6.92 -0.43
C LEU A 121 -7.92 6.04 -1.67
N MET A 122 -7.81 6.66 -2.84
CA MET A 122 -7.56 5.98 -4.10
C MET A 122 -6.11 6.21 -4.51
N GLN A 123 -5.33 5.14 -4.58
CA GLN A 123 -3.94 5.13 -5.03
C GLN A 123 -3.89 4.73 -6.50
N PHE A 124 -3.36 5.60 -7.34
CA PHE A 124 -3.23 5.32 -8.77
C PHE A 124 -1.84 4.78 -9.10
N HIS A 125 -1.76 3.74 -9.91
CA HIS A 125 -0.52 3.17 -10.41
C HIS A 125 -0.52 3.14 -11.93
N TRP A 126 0.56 3.57 -12.54
CA TRP A 126 0.78 3.53 -13.97
C TRP A 126 2.04 2.77 -14.32
N TRP A 127 2.03 2.02 -15.43
CA TRP A 127 3.11 1.10 -15.78
C TRP A 127 4.10 1.66 -16.80
N ASP A 128 3.63 2.54 -17.70
CA ASP A 128 4.41 3.03 -18.83
C ASP A 128 4.30 4.55 -18.93
N TYR A 129 5.30 5.24 -18.44
CA TYR A 129 5.33 6.70 -18.48
C TYR A 129 5.58 7.29 -19.87
N GLY A 130 5.89 6.46 -20.88
CA GLY A 130 5.86 6.86 -22.30
C GLY A 130 4.44 7.14 -22.80
N ASP A 131 3.43 6.53 -22.19
CA ASP A 131 2.02 6.81 -22.41
C ASP A 131 1.52 7.81 -21.35
N ARG A 132 1.13 9.02 -21.79
CA ARG A 132 0.68 10.12 -20.92
C ARG A 132 -0.77 9.99 -20.45
N GLY A 133 -1.47 8.91 -20.77
CA GLY A 133 -2.86 8.66 -20.33
C GLY A 133 -3.05 8.72 -18.80
N TYR A 134 -1.97 8.60 -18.03
CA TYR A 134 -2.03 8.79 -16.58
C TYR A 134 -2.49 10.19 -16.16
N LEU A 135 -2.18 11.23 -16.94
CA LEU A 135 -2.63 12.60 -16.63
C LEU A 135 -4.13 12.75 -16.85
N ASP A 136 -4.68 12.17 -17.92
CA ASP A 136 -6.13 12.17 -18.15
C ASP A 136 -6.85 11.36 -17.07
N ALA A 137 -6.33 10.17 -16.70
CA ALA A 137 -6.88 9.38 -15.62
C ALA A 137 -6.93 10.15 -14.30
N LEU A 138 -5.83 10.80 -13.92
CA LEU A 138 -5.75 11.59 -12.69
C LEU A 138 -6.67 12.80 -12.71
N LYS A 139 -6.83 13.49 -13.86
CA LYS A 139 -7.79 14.58 -14.03
C LYS A 139 -9.21 14.09 -13.75
N TYR A 140 -9.63 12.99 -14.37
CA TYR A 140 -10.98 12.44 -14.15
C TYR A 140 -11.18 11.93 -12.72
N MET A 141 -10.14 11.36 -12.09
CA MET A 141 -10.20 11.01 -10.67
C MET A 141 -10.35 12.27 -9.78
N ALA A 142 -9.70 13.40 -10.12
CA ALA A 142 -9.89 14.64 -9.40
C ALA A 142 -11.32 15.19 -9.54
N GLU A 143 -11.97 15.01 -10.69
CA GLU A 143 -13.39 15.32 -10.87
C GLU A 143 -14.26 14.41 -9.97
N LEU A 144 -14.00 13.10 -9.94
CA LEU A 144 -14.70 12.15 -9.06
C LEU A 144 -14.46 12.43 -7.57
N GLN A 145 -13.31 13.02 -7.22
CA GLN A 145 -13.05 13.52 -5.86
C GLN A 145 -13.95 14.71 -5.53
N GLN A 146 -14.13 15.65 -6.45
CA GLN A 146 -15.06 16.77 -6.26
C GLN A 146 -16.52 16.31 -6.14
N GLU A 147 -16.88 15.22 -6.81
CA GLU A 147 -18.20 14.58 -6.70
C GLU A 147 -18.39 13.75 -5.42
N GLY A 148 -17.36 13.60 -4.59
CA GLY A 148 -17.41 12.87 -3.34
C GLY A 148 -17.25 11.36 -3.44
N LYS A 149 -16.92 10.80 -4.61
CA LYS A 149 -16.65 9.36 -4.79
C LYS A 149 -15.28 8.95 -4.25
N ILE A 150 -14.34 9.87 -4.24
CA ILE A 150 -12.99 9.71 -3.72
C ILE A 150 -12.74 10.83 -2.72
N ARG A 151 -12.29 10.48 -1.51
CA ARG A 151 -11.94 11.47 -0.48
C ARG A 151 -10.56 12.06 -0.72
N HIS A 152 -9.57 11.20 -0.96
CA HIS A 152 -8.19 11.59 -1.22
C HIS A 152 -7.58 10.84 -2.40
N LEU A 153 -6.79 11.55 -3.22
CA LEU A 153 -6.00 10.97 -4.31
C LEU A 153 -4.56 10.74 -3.86
N ALA A 154 -4.02 9.61 -4.26
CA ALA A 154 -2.66 9.20 -3.99
C ALA A 154 -2.06 8.46 -5.18
N LEU A 155 -0.79 8.18 -5.11
CA LEU A 155 -0.04 7.48 -6.15
C LEU A 155 0.64 6.23 -5.60
N THR A 156 1.02 5.33 -6.49
CA THR A 156 1.85 4.16 -6.19
C THR A 156 2.95 4.03 -7.24
N ASN A 157 4.20 3.93 -6.78
CA ASN A 157 5.41 3.74 -7.59
C ASN A 157 5.72 4.85 -8.60
N PHE A 158 5.15 6.02 -8.46
CA PHE A 158 5.58 7.16 -9.27
C PHE A 158 6.98 7.61 -8.86
N ASP A 159 7.82 7.92 -9.85
CA ASP A 159 9.12 8.52 -9.61
C ASP A 159 8.99 10.04 -9.34
N THR A 160 10.09 10.68 -9.00
CA THR A 160 10.08 12.09 -8.61
C THR A 160 9.73 13.02 -9.78
N GLU A 161 10.18 12.70 -10.99
CA GLU A 161 9.94 13.49 -12.20
C GLU A 161 8.45 13.51 -12.55
N HIS A 162 7.82 12.33 -12.60
CA HIS A 162 6.39 12.23 -12.93
C HIS A 162 5.50 12.76 -11.79
N LEU A 163 5.94 12.62 -10.53
CA LEU A 163 5.26 13.25 -9.41
C LEU A 163 5.29 14.79 -9.52
N GLN A 164 6.41 15.37 -9.95
CA GLN A 164 6.53 16.80 -10.20
C GLN A 164 5.58 17.24 -11.32
N ILE A 165 5.55 16.53 -12.45
CA ILE A 165 4.62 16.85 -13.56
C ILE A 165 3.17 16.87 -13.08
N ILE A 166 2.76 15.89 -12.24
CA ILE A 166 1.39 15.81 -11.70
C ILE A 166 1.08 17.01 -10.80
N VAL A 167 2.01 17.38 -9.93
CA VAL A 167 1.85 18.53 -9.03
C VAL A 167 1.77 19.85 -9.83
N GLU A 168 2.59 20.01 -10.86
CA GLU A 168 2.58 21.17 -11.77
C GLU A 168 1.26 21.31 -12.55
N GLN A 169 0.57 20.19 -12.82
CA GLN A 169 -0.79 20.22 -13.39
C GLN A 169 -1.88 20.62 -12.37
N GLY A 170 -1.50 20.93 -11.13
CA GLY A 170 -2.43 21.31 -10.07
C GLY A 170 -3.24 20.16 -9.45
N ILE A 171 -2.88 18.91 -9.74
CA ILE A 171 -3.55 17.75 -9.18
C ILE A 171 -3.03 17.52 -7.75
N LYS A 172 -3.94 17.57 -6.79
CA LYS A 172 -3.61 17.42 -5.38
C LYS A 172 -3.44 15.95 -5.00
N ILE A 173 -2.22 15.56 -4.71
CA ILE A 173 -1.84 14.21 -4.26
C ILE A 173 -1.44 14.26 -2.79
N VAL A 174 -1.98 13.35 -1.96
CA VAL A 174 -1.69 13.31 -0.52
C VAL A 174 -0.59 12.32 -0.14
N SER A 175 -0.35 11.29 -0.97
CA SER A 175 0.75 10.33 -0.73
C SER A 175 1.23 9.67 -2.01
N ASN A 176 2.46 9.13 -1.96
CA ASN A 176 2.99 8.20 -2.94
C ASN A 176 3.50 6.94 -2.22
N GLN A 177 2.98 5.77 -2.59
CA GLN A 177 3.40 4.50 -2.01
C GLN A 177 4.55 3.91 -2.81
N VAL A 178 5.72 3.73 -2.17
CA VAL A 178 6.95 3.29 -2.83
C VAL A 178 7.67 2.22 -2.04
N GLN A 179 8.49 1.43 -2.73
CA GLN A 179 9.40 0.54 -2.06
C GLN A 179 10.51 1.35 -1.39
N TYR A 180 10.70 1.13 -0.08
CA TYR A 180 11.74 1.80 0.69
C TYR A 180 12.18 0.90 1.84
N SER A 181 13.49 0.62 1.91
CA SER A 181 14.08 -0.25 2.93
C SER A 181 15.56 0.09 3.10
N LEU A 182 16.24 -0.66 3.97
CA LEU A 182 17.70 -0.52 4.13
C LEU A 182 18.47 -0.94 2.88
N VAL A 183 17.90 -1.83 2.05
CA VAL A 183 18.52 -2.28 0.79
C VAL A 183 17.97 -1.55 -0.45
N ASP A 184 16.97 -0.71 -0.29
CA ASP A 184 16.45 0.15 -1.35
C ASP A 184 16.20 1.56 -0.85
N ARG A 185 17.16 2.42 -1.04
CA ARG A 185 17.13 3.80 -0.56
C ARG A 185 16.88 4.82 -1.67
N ARG A 186 16.45 4.39 -2.85
CA ARG A 186 16.17 5.31 -3.98
C ARG A 186 15.25 6.47 -3.60
N PRO A 187 14.16 6.29 -2.81
CA PRO A 187 13.33 7.42 -2.41
C PRO A 187 14.02 8.46 -1.54
N ALA A 188 15.10 8.12 -0.84
CA ALA A 188 15.84 9.05 0.00
C ALA A 188 16.67 10.09 -0.78
N VAL A 189 16.92 9.87 -2.08
CA VAL A 189 17.81 10.73 -2.88
C VAL A 189 17.14 12.06 -3.22
N ALA A 190 15.95 12.03 -3.80
CA ALA A 190 15.24 13.25 -4.21
C ALA A 190 13.76 13.22 -3.78
N MET A 191 13.11 12.05 -3.84
CA MET A 191 11.67 11.94 -3.62
C MET A 191 11.25 12.37 -2.22
N ALA A 192 11.99 11.99 -1.18
CA ALA A 192 11.63 12.34 0.20
C ALA A 192 11.62 13.86 0.40
N GLN A 193 12.62 14.57 -0.14
CA GLN A 193 12.68 16.03 -0.07
C GLN A 193 11.54 16.67 -0.88
N PHE A 194 11.29 16.19 -2.10
CA PHE A 194 10.20 16.69 -2.95
C PHE A 194 8.83 16.50 -2.24
N CYS A 195 8.60 15.32 -1.72
CA CYS A 195 7.36 15.00 -1.03
C CYS A 195 7.15 15.87 0.23
N ASP A 196 8.21 16.14 1.00
CA ASP A 196 8.14 17.02 2.17
C ASP A 196 7.78 18.46 1.76
N GLN A 197 8.40 18.99 0.73
CA GLN A 197 8.13 20.33 0.18
C GLN A 197 6.69 20.51 -0.31
N HIS A 198 6.08 19.45 -0.83
CA HIS A 198 4.71 19.46 -1.37
C HIS A 198 3.66 18.86 -0.43
N ASN A 199 4.03 18.57 0.83
CA ASN A 199 3.17 17.92 1.83
C ASN A 199 2.58 16.57 1.37
N ILE A 200 3.31 15.84 0.55
CA ILE A 200 2.98 14.49 0.08
C ILE A 200 3.62 13.49 1.06
N LYS A 201 2.85 12.54 1.57
CA LYS A 201 3.38 11.53 2.50
C LYS A 201 3.90 10.33 1.73
N LEU A 202 4.96 9.69 2.23
CA LEU A 202 5.44 8.43 1.68
C LEU A 202 4.84 7.26 2.46
N PHE A 203 4.10 6.39 1.78
CA PHE A 203 3.82 5.05 2.27
C PHE A 203 4.92 4.12 1.78
N THR A 204 5.47 3.32 2.69
CA THR A 204 6.62 2.48 2.36
C THR A 204 6.24 1.00 2.44
N TYR A 205 6.52 0.27 1.37
CA TYR A 205 6.38 -1.18 1.37
C TYR A 205 7.74 -1.87 1.22
N GLY A 206 7.79 -3.15 1.58
CA GLY A 206 9.01 -3.94 1.48
C GLY A 206 10.08 -3.59 2.52
N THR A 207 9.74 -2.87 3.57
CA THR A 207 10.64 -2.38 4.61
C THR A 207 11.43 -3.50 5.31
N LEU A 208 10.85 -4.71 5.40
CA LEU A 208 11.47 -5.89 6.00
C LEU A 208 11.98 -6.89 4.94
N CYS A 209 12.13 -6.48 3.68
CA CYS A 209 12.63 -7.31 2.58
C CYS A 209 11.93 -8.68 2.47
N GLY A 210 10.58 -8.69 2.51
CA GLY A 210 9.81 -9.92 2.45
C GLY A 210 10.01 -10.86 3.65
N GLY A 211 10.48 -10.31 4.77
CA GLY A 211 10.77 -11.05 5.99
C GLY A 211 12.23 -11.51 6.11
N PHE A 212 13.10 -11.17 5.16
CA PHE A 212 14.54 -11.49 5.27
C PHE A 212 15.26 -10.68 6.36
N LEU A 213 14.78 -9.48 6.70
CA LEU A 213 15.27 -8.71 7.84
C LEU A 213 14.69 -9.28 9.15
N ALA A 214 15.09 -10.49 9.52
CA ALA A 214 14.67 -11.18 10.74
C ALA A 214 15.79 -12.03 11.30
N ASP A 215 15.78 -12.24 12.62
CA ASP A 215 16.82 -12.99 13.37
C ASP A 215 17.10 -14.40 12.82
N LYS A 216 16.07 -15.08 12.29
CA LYS A 216 16.23 -16.42 11.73
C LYS A 216 17.19 -16.51 10.54
N TYR A 217 17.50 -15.37 9.91
CA TYR A 217 18.41 -15.33 8.76
C TYR A 217 19.82 -14.89 9.15
N VAL A 218 20.08 -14.49 10.39
CA VAL A 218 21.43 -14.17 10.85
C VAL A 218 22.28 -15.43 10.88
N GLY A 219 23.36 -15.43 10.09
CA GLY A 219 24.24 -16.60 9.92
C GLY A 219 23.64 -17.73 9.09
N ALA A 220 22.44 -17.54 8.51
CA ALA A 220 21.81 -18.55 7.69
C ALA A 220 22.52 -18.70 6.32
N LYS A 221 22.51 -19.91 5.80
CA LYS A 221 22.97 -20.18 4.43
C LYS A 221 22.08 -19.41 3.44
N GLU A 222 22.70 -18.95 2.36
CA GLU A 222 21.99 -18.26 1.29
C GLU A 222 20.85 -19.12 0.74
N PRO A 223 19.60 -18.57 0.64
CA PRO A 223 18.50 -19.27 0.02
C PRO A 223 18.78 -19.52 -1.46
N GLY A 224 18.68 -20.77 -1.89
CA GLY A 224 18.86 -21.14 -3.29
C GLY A 224 17.66 -20.74 -4.15
N ARG A 225 17.88 -20.72 -5.47
CA ARG A 225 16.81 -20.37 -6.45
C ARG A 225 15.55 -21.24 -6.30
N TRP A 226 15.71 -22.48 -5.80
CA TRP A 226 14.68 -23.51 -5.70
C TRP A 226 14.47 -24.02 -4.27
N SER A 227 15.19 -23.48 -3.28
CA SER A 227 15.10 -23.90 -1.89
C SER A 227 15.23 -22.71 -0.94
N GLY A 228 14.42 -22.67 0.11
CA GLY A 228 14.46 -21.59 1.11
C GLY A 228 13.77 -20.28 0.69
N ILE A 229 13.04 -20.30 -0.42
CA ILE A 229 12.18 -19.22 -0.88
C ILE A 229 10.76 -19.75 -0.99
N GLU A 230 9.89 -19.32 -0.08
CA GLU A 230 8.54 -19.88 0.10
C GLU A 230 7.46 -19.02 -0.59
N THR A 231 7.73 -17.72 -0.79
CA THR A 231 6.73 -16.78 -1.28
C THR A 231 7.22 -15.98 -2.48
N VAL A 232 6.26 -15.44 -3.26
CA VAL A 232 6.54 -14.50 -4.37
C VAL A 232 7.27 -13.27 -3.85
N SER A 233 6.89 -12.76 -2.67
CA SER A 233 7.56 -11.63 -2.03
C SER A 233 9.01 -11.92 -1.71
N GLN A 234 9.32 -13.08 -1.12
CA GLN A 234 10.70 -13.47 -0.84
C GLN A 234 11.55 -13.56 -2.12
N ARG A 235 10.97 -14.10 -3.21
CA ARG A 235 11.67 -14.15 -4.50
C ARG A 235 12.05 -12.76 -5.00
N LYS A 236 11.12 -11.82 -4.97
CA LYS A 236 11.34 -10.42 -5.33
C LYS A 236 12.47 -9.81 -4.50
N TYR A 237 12.38 -9.92 -3.18
CA TYR A 237 13.35 -9.28 -2.29
C TYR A 237 14.71 -9.98 -2.28
N LYS A 238 14.79 -11.29 -2.56
CA LYS A 238 16.07 -11.96 -2.78
C LYS A 238 16.80 -11.39 -4.00
N GLN A 239 16.08 -11.17 -5.12
CA GLN A 239 16.65 -10.50 -6.30
C GLN A 239 17.18 -9.09 -5.99
N MET A 240 16.49 -8.36 -5.11
CA MET A 240 16.94 -7.04 -4.68
C MET A 240 18.18 -7.11 -3.81
N ILE A 241 18.24 -8.05 -2.86
CA ILE A 241 19.43 -8.31 -2.05
C ILE A 241 20.63 -8.65 -2.95
N ASP A 242 20.39 -9.47 -3.98
CA ASP A 242 21.44 -9.84 -4.95
C ASP A 242 21.96 -8.61 -5.71
N ALA A 243 21.06 -7.77 -6.20
CA ALA A 243 21.39 -6.52 -6.89
C ALA A 243 22.07 -5.49 -5.98
N TRP A 244 21.75 -5.49 -4.67
CA TRP A 244 22.31 -4.56 -3.69
C TRP A 244 23.76 -4.88 -3.31
N GLY A 245 24.18 -6.14 -3.42
CA GLY A 245 25.55 -6.57 -3.09
C GLY A 245 25.65 -8.03 -2.65
N GLY A 246 24.52 -8.75 -2.73
CA GLY A 246 24.46 -10.18 -2.49
C GLY A 246 24.27 -10.55 -1.01
N TRP A 247 24.19 -11.87 -0.80
CA TRP A 247 23.88 -12.44 0.51
C TRP A 247 24.97 -12.19 1.56
N GLY A 248 26.23 -12.13 1.17
CA GLY A 248 27.33 -11.83 2.08
C GLY A 248 27.19 -10.46 2.73
N LEU A 249 27.04 -9.42 1.92
CA LEU A 249 26.82 -8.05 2.41
C LEU A 249 25.51 -7.95 3.22
N PHE A 250 24.48 -8.70 2.82
CA PHE A 250 23.23 -8.75 3.58
C PHE A 250 23.39 -9.39 4.97
N GLN A 251 24.28 -10.38 5.11
CA GLN A 251 24.65 -10.95 6.41
C GLN A 251 25.35 -9.93 7.32
N GLU A 252 26.24 -9.10 6.78
CA GLU A 252 26.88 -8.02 7.54
C GLU A 252 25.82 -7.00 8.04
N LEU A 253 24.85 -6.65 7.19
CA LEU A 253 23.72 -5.80 7.60
C LEU A 253 22.94 -6.45 8.75
N LEU A 254 22.56 -7.73 8.63
CA LEU A 254 21.81 -8.42 9.68
C LEU A 254 22.57 -8.46 11.02
N GLN A 255 23.87 -8.74 10.97
CA GLN A 255 24.73 -8.74 12.17
C GLN A 255 24.81 -7.35 12.80
N THR A 256 24.95 -6.32 11.99
CA THR A 256 24.95 -4.93 12.45
C THR A 256 23.64 -4.56 13.14
N LEU A 257 22.50 -4.89 12.51
CA LEU A 257 21.17 -4.64 13.09
C LEU A 257 20.99 -5.39 14.41
N LYS A 258 21.43 -6.64 14.48
CA LYS A 258 21.39 -7.43 15.71
C LYS A 258 22.24 -6.81 16.82
N ALA A 259 23.43 -6.35 16.51
CA ALA A 259 24.30 -5.67 17.47
C ALA A 259 23.70 -4.35 17.97
N ILE A 260 22.98 -3.61 17.14
CA ILE A 260 22.23 -2.39 17.54
C ILE A 260 21.08 -2.74 18.47
N ALA A 261 20.31 -3.79 18.14
CA ALA A 261 19.14 -4.20 18.93
C ALA A 261 19.51 -4.78 20.33
N GLN A 262 20.77 -5.15 20.54
CA GLN A 262 21.28 -5.66 21.81
C GLN A 262 21.81 -4.56 22.76
N LYS A 263 21.92 -3.32 22.30
CA LYS A 263 22.27 -2.13 23.09
C LYS A 263 21.07 -1.54 23.81
#